data_6537dea6b21ad44c32b5f1e616e0e01e
#
_entry.id   6537dea6b21ad44c32b5f1e616e0e01e
#
_cell.length_a   1.000
_cell.length_b   1.000
_cell.length_c   1.000
_cell.angle_alpha   90.00
_cell.angle_beta   90.00
_cell.angle_gamma   90.00
#
_symmetry.space_group_name_H-M   'P 1'
#
loop_
_entity.id
_entity.type
_entity.pdbx_description
1 polymer ?
#
loop_
_entity_poly.entity_id
_entity_poly.type
_entity_poly.pdbx_seq_one_letter_code
_entity_poly.pdbx_strand_id
1 'polypeptide(L)'
;TVQKGDHVKAGQKIAEAGGFVSSPIYASASGTVKAIEPRRVAVGDMVNSIVIENDGAFEEVSYTPCEDVTTLSKEEIIGKVKEAGVVGMGGAGFPTHVKLSPKEPEKIEYIIANCAECEPYLTADYRRMLEKPEELIGGMKIILQIFDKAKGVFGIENNKPDCIEKLQELVKDEPRIEVCPLETKYPQGGERQLIYAVTGRSINSKMLPADAGCIVDNVETII
;
A
#
# COMPACT_ATOMS: atom_id res chain seq x y z
N THR A 1 -7.19 11.13 20.40
CA THR A 1 -5.74 11.35 20.65
C THR A 1 -5.46 11.02 22.12
N VAL A 2 -4.41 10.26 22.36
CA VAL A 2 -3.95 9.87 23.71
C VAL A 2 -3.30 11.03 24.45
N GLN A 3 -3.14 10.88 25.76
CA GLN A 3 -2.50 11.85 26.66
C GLN A 3 -1.28 11.22 27.36
N LYS A 4 -0.42 12.09 27.91
CA LYS A 4 0.70 11.63 28.74
C LYS A 4 0.16 10.83 29.94
N GLY A 5 0.71 9.65 30.15
CA GLY A 5 0.32 8.72 31.21
C GLY A 5 -0.63 7.61 30.76
N ASP A 6 -1.23 7.71 29.57
CA ASP A 6 -2.09 6.65 29.03
C ASP A 6 -1.25 5.41 28.74
N HIS A 7 -1.78 4.22 29.08
CA HIS A 7 -1.24 2.95 28.61
C HIS A 7 -1.85 2.61 27.26
N VAL A 8 -1.02 2.16 26.30
CA VAL A 8 -1.44 1.81 24.95
C VAL A 8 -0.94 0.41 24.57
N LYS A 9 -1.69 -0.26 23.71
CA LYS A 9 -1.31 -1.54 23.11
C LYS A 9 -0.72 -1.30 21.71
N ALA A 10 0.15 -2.18 21.26
CA ALA A 10 0.61 -2.17 19.87
C ALA A 10 -0.59 -2.30 18.91
N GLY A 11 -0.61 -1.52 17.84
CA GLY A 11 -1.75 -1.43 16.92
C GLY A 11 -2.94 -0.58 17.41
N GLN A 12 -2.92 -0.05 18.62
CA GLN A 12 -3.96 0.86 19.10
C GLN A 12 -3.88 2.22 18.39
N LYS A 13 -5.03 2.72 17.89
CA LYS A 13 -5.09 4.06 17.32
C LYS A 13 -4.83 5.11 18.40
N ILE A 14 -3.81 5.92 18.20
CA ILE A 14 -3.34 6.94 19.17
C ILE A 14 -3.51 8.37 18.69
N ALA A 15 -3.71 8.58 17.38
CA ALA A 15 -4.10 9.89 16.83
C ALA A 15 -4.99 9.72 15.59
N GLU A 16 -5.90 10.67 15.41
CA GLU A 16 -6.78 10.75 14.25
C GLU A 16 -6.10 11.44 13.05
N ALA A 17 -6.59 11.14 11.85
CA ALA A 17 -6.17 11.83 10.65
C ALA A 17 -6.48 13.33 10.73
N GLY A 18 -5.51 14.18 10.36
CA GLY A 18 -5.65 15.64 10.41
C GLY A 18 -6.37 16.27 9.22
N GLY A 19 -6.75 15.48 8.20
CA GLY A 19 -7.39 15.97 6.98
C GLY A 19 -7.67 14.86 5.97
N PHE A 20 -8.03 15.24 4.73
CA PHE A 20 -8.34 14.27 3.68
C PHE A 20 -7.09 13.49 3.24
N VAL A 21 -5.97 14.19 2.96
CA VAL A 21 -4.69 13.57 2.66
C VAL A 21 -3.93 13.37 3.97
N SER A 22 -4.37 12.44 4.76
CA SER A 22 -3.82 12.11 6.07
C SER A 22 -4.22 10.69 6.45
N SER A 23 -3.53 10.10 7.43
CA SER A 23 -3.83 8.77 7.96
C SER A 23 -3.85 8.81 9.49
N PRO A 24 -4.66 7.97 10.15
CA PRO A 24 -4.57 7.76 11.59
C PRO A 24 -3.16 7.26 11.97
N ILE A 25 -2.78 7.49 13.21
CA ILE A 25 -1.51 7.01 13.78
C ILE A 25 -1.80 5.93 14.80
N TYR A 26 -1.04 4.84 14.71
CA TYR A 26 -1.15 3.68 15.59
C TYR A 26 0.10 3.52 16.44
N ALA A 27 -0.07 2.98 17.65
CA ALA A 27 1.06 2.69 18.53
C ALA A 27 1.91 1.55 17.94
N SER A 28 3.21 1.78 17.82
CA SER A 28 4.16 0.78 17.31
C SER A 28 4.59 -0.24 18.37
N ALA A 29 4.27 0.01 19.64
CA ALA A 29 4.62 -0.84 20.78
C ALA A 29 3.57 -0.69 21.88
N SER A 30 3.49 -1.68 22.79
CA SER A 30 2.76 -1.53 24.05
C SER A 30 3.59 -0.71 25.05
N GLY A 31 2.91 0.03 25.91
CA GLY A 31 3.59 0.81 26.95
C GLY A 31 2.85 2.08 27.34
N THR A 32 3.56 2.97 28.01
CA THR A 32 2.98 4.21 28.54
C THR A 32 3.40 5.42 27.72
N VAL A 33 2.45 6.28 27.38
CA VAL A 33 2.73 7.57 26.73
C VAL A 33 3.52 8.44 27.69
N LYS A 34 4.80 8.62 27.43
CA LYS A 34 5.74 9.37 28.27
C LYS A 34 5.65 10.87 28.03
N ALA A 35 5.49 11.27 26.76
CA ALA A 35 5.43 12.65 26.35
C ALA A 35 4.73 12.81 24.99
N ILE A 36 4.23 14.02 24.71
CA ILE A 36 3.84 14.47 23.37
C ILE A 36 4.64 15.76 23.15
N GLU A 37 5.66 15.70 22.31
CA GLU A 37 6.64 16.77 22.16
C GLU A 37 7.31 16.74 20.78
N PRO A 38 7.91 17.85 20.32
CA PRO A 38 8.66 17.87 19.07
C PRO A 38 9.87 16.91 19.12
N ARG A 39 9.94 16.00 18.14
CA ARG A 39 11.07 15.08 17.92
C ARG A 39 11.54 15.18 16.48
N ARG A 40 12.81 14.95 16.26
CA ARG A 40 13.39 14.90 14.92
C ARG A 40 12.93 13.61 14.22
N VAL A 41 12.34 13.76 13.04
CA VAL A 41 11.92 12.66 12.18
C VAL A 41 12.97 12.38 11.08
N ALA A 42 12.78 11.31 10.31
CA ALA A 42 13.75 10.83 9.31
C ALA A 42 14.14 11.89 8.27
N VAL A 43 13.23 12.78 7.88
CA VAL A 43 13.49 13.88 6.94
C VAL A 43 14.23 15.07 7.58
N GLY A 44 14.52 15.00 8.89
CA GLY A 44 15.29 16.01 9.61
C GLY A 44 14.45 17.08 10.32
N ASP A 45 13.16 17.16 10.06
CA ASP A 45 12.27 18.13 10.67
C ASP A 45 11.92 17.78 12.13
N MET A 46 11.55 18.80 12.90
CA MET A 46 11.00 18.66 14.25
C MET A 46 9.47 18.57 14.17
N VAL A 47 8.92 17.40 14.45
CA VAL A 47 7.48 17.14 14.37
C VAL A 47 6.95 16.73 15.73
N ASN A 48 5.75 17.19 16.09
CA ASN A 48 5.08 16.80 17.32
C ASN A 48 4.82 15.29 17.30
N SER A 49 5.42 14.58 18.24
CA SER A 49 5.49 13.11 18.26
C SER A 49 5.01 12.56 19.60
N ILE A 50 4.27 11.45 19.55
CA ILE A 50 3.86 10.71 20.74
C ILE A 50 5.01 9.76 21.11
N VAL A 51 5.58 9.96 22.29
CA VAL A 51 6.69 9.16 22.81
C VAL A 51 6.13 8.09 23.73
N ILE A 52 6.30 6.82 23.35
CA ILE A 52 5.86 5.66 24.13
C ILE A 52 7.10 5.04 24.81
N GLU A 53 7.02 4.84 26.13
CA GLU A 53 7.96 4.04 26.89
C GLU A 53 7.50 2.59 26.82
N ASN A 54 8.21 1.79 26.00
CA ASN A 54 7.88 0.38 25.78
C ASN A 54 8.02 -0.41 27.10
N ASP A 55 7.00 -1.18 27.45
CA ASP A 55 6.95 -2.02 28.66
C ASP A 55 7.52 -3.43 28.45
N GLY A 56 7.84 -3.81 27.22
CA GLY A 56 8.33 -5.14 26.87
C GLY A 56 7.29 -6.25 26.96
N ALA A 57 6.03 -5.92 27.22
CA ALA A 57 4.94 -6.91 27.32
C ALA A 57 4.42 -7.37 25.96
N PHE A 58 4.65 -6.56 24.91
CA PHE A 58 4.19 -6.81 23.54
C PHE A 58 2.67 -7.04 23.44
N GLU A 59 1.91 -6.36 24.29
CA GLU A 59 0.46 -6.46 24.28
C GLU A 59 -0.12 -5.82 23.02
N GLU A 60 -0.93 -6.55 22.27
CA GLU A 60 -1.53 -6.10 21.00
C GLU A 60 -3.03 -5.90 21.11
N VAL A 61 -3.58 -5.06 20.24
CA VAL A 61 -5.03 -4.97 20.06
C VAL A 61 -5.56 -6.22 19.34
N SER A 62 -6.80 -6.59 19.66
CA SER A 62 -7.47 -7.67 18.94
C SER A 62 -8.14 -7.13 17.69
N TYR A 63 -7.96 -7.81 16.56
CA TYR A 63 -8.64 -7.52 15.30
C TYR A 63 -9.71 -8.57 15.03
N THR A 64 -10.84 -8.13 14.48
CA THR A 64 -11.86 -9.04 13.97
C THR A 64 -11.66 -9.18 12.46
N PRO A 65 -11.24 -10.35 11.97
CA PRO A 65 -11.10 -10.59 10.54
C PRO A 65 -12.42 -10.38 9.81
N CYS A 66 -12.36 -9.91 8.57
CA CYS A 66 -13.50 -9.94 7.67
C CYS A 66 -13.60 -11.36 7.09
N GLU A 67 -14.71 -12.07 7.39
CA GLU A 67 -14.90 -13.45 6.94
C GLU A 67 -15.06 -13.56 5.42
N ASP A 68 -15.76 -12.59 4.81
CA ASP A 68 -15.99 -12.56 3.38
C ASP A 68 -15.93 -11.12 2.85
N VAL A 69 -14.79 -10.79 2.23
CA VAL A 69 -14.55 -9.47 1.65
C VAL A 69 -15.48 -9.19 0.46
N THR A 70 -15.99 -10.23 -0.21
CA THR A 70 -16.85 -10.06 -1.39
C THR A 70 -18.21 -9.47 -1.07
N THR A 71 -18.62 -9.51 0.21
CA THR A 71 -19.87 -8.93 0.69
C THR A 71 -19.81 -7.44 0.97
N LEU A 72 -18.59 -6.87 0.99
CA LEU A 72 -18.38 -5.46 1.30
C LEU A 72 -18.64 -4.56 0.08
N SER A 73 -19.26 -3.42 0.33
CA SER A 73 -19.36 -2.34 -0.67
C SER A 73 -17.99 -1.69 -0.91
N LYS A 74 -17.88 -0.95 -2.02
CA LYS A 74 -16.67 -0.17 -2.36
C LYS A 74 -16.29 0.80 -1.26
N GLU A 75 -17.27 1.50 -0.71
CA GLU A 75 -17.12 2.47 0.36
C GLU A 75 -16.65 1.81 1.67
N GLU A 76 -17.16 0.62 1.97
CA GLU A 76 -16.73 -0.14 3.16
C GLU A 76 -15.28 -0.62 3.02
N ILE A 77 -14.87 -1.09 1.85
CA ILE A 77 -13.46 -1.48 1.59
C ILE A 77 -12.55 -0.26 1.79
N ILE A 78 -12.87 0.88 1.14
CA ILE A 78 -12.08 2.11 1.27
C ILE A 78 -12.06 2.60 2.72
N GLY A 79 -13.20 2.51 3.42
CA GLY A 79 -13.32 2.86 4.83
C GLY A 79 -12.40 2.01 5.72
N LYS A 80 -12.36 0.69 5.49
CA LYS A 80 -11.45 -0.22 6.22
C LYS A 80 -9.99 0.09 5.95
N VAL A 81 -9.60 0.35 4.70
CA VAL A 81 -8.23 0.76 4.32
C VAL A 81 -7.84 2.06 5.04
N LYS A 82 -8.76 3.03 5.11
CA LYS A 82 -8.55 4.28 5.82
C LYS A 82 -8.39 4.06 7.33
N GLU A 83 -9.30 3.31 7.95
CA GLU A 83 -9.26 3.02 9.39
C GLU A 83 -8.07 2.12 9.78
N ALA A 84 -7.58 1.27 8.87
CA ALA A 84 -6.35 0.53 9.09
C ALA A 84 -5.09 1.39 8.97
N GLY A 85 -5.21 2.62 8.47
CA GLY A 85 -4.09 3.55 8.33
C GLY A 85 -3.11 3.17 7.24
N VAL A 86 -3.54 2.43 6.22
CA VAL A 86 -2.67 1.97 5.13
C VAL A 86 -2.15 3.16 4.32
N VAL A 87 -0.84 3.26 4.24
CA VAL A 87 -0.12 4.26 3.46
C VAL A 87 0.86 3.60 2.49
N GLY A 88 1.28 4.32 1.47
CA GLY A 88 2.21 3.81 0.47
C GLY A 88 3.55 3.40 1.08
N MET A 89 3.90 2.12 0.99
CA MET A 89 5.10 1.53 1.60
C MET A 89 6.34 1.65 0.71
N GLY A 90 6.16 1.97 -0.58
CA GLY A 90 7.27 2.09 -1.55
C GLY A 90 7.86 3.49 -1.70
N GLY A 91 7.56 4.44 -0.80
CA GLY A 91 8.10 5.79 -0.94
C GLY A 91 7.49 6.86 -0.06
N ALA A 92 6.62 7.71 -0.61
CA ALA A 92 6.16 8.94 0.03
C ALA A 92 5.16 8.76 1.19
N GLY A 93 4.73 7.54 1.52
CA GLY A 93 3.73 7.32 2.56
C GLY A 93 2.36 7.93 2.25
N PHE A 94 2.00 8.03 0.97
CA PHE A 94 0.73 8.62 0.56
C PHE A 94 -0.44 7.72 1.01
N PRO A 95 -1.51 8.28 1.60
CA PRO A 95 -2.64 7.48 2.09
C PRO A 95 -3.32 6.68 0.98
N THR A 96 -3.37 5.36 1.12
CA THR A 96 -3.90 4.45 0.09
C THR A 96 -5.38 4.69 -0.16
N HIS A 97 -6.19 4.96 0.88
CA HIS A 97 -7.62 5.27 0.72
C HIS A 97 -7.88 6.48 -0.20
N VAL A 98 -6.95 7.45 -0.26
CA VAL A 98 -7.06 8.61 -1.17
C VAL A 98 -6.82 8.17 -2.62
N LYS A 99 -5.83 7.30 -2.88
CA LYS A 99 -5.62 6.72 -4.21
C LYS A 99 -6.83 5.89 -4.68
N LEU A 100 -7.44 5.15 -3.76
CA LEU A 100 -8.63 4.33 -4.05
C LEU A 100 -9.92 5.14 -4.18
N SER A 101 -9.87 6.47 -3.99
CA SER A 101 -11.00 7.40 -4.13
C SER A 101 -10.75 8.46 -5.21
N PRO A 102 -10.44 8.08 -6.46
CA PRO A 102 -10.25 9.05 -7.54
C PRO A 102 -11.56 9.77 -7.87
N LYS A 103 -11.47 10.95 -8.47
CA LYS A 103 -12.65 11.76 -8.85
C LYS A 103 -13.57 11.07 -9.84
N GLU A 104 -13.01 10.24 -10.72
CA GLU A 104 -13.70 9.53 -11.81
C GLU A 104 -13.35 8.03 -11.74
N PRO A 105 -13.86 7.29 -10.75
CA PRO A 105 -13.50 5.89 -10.54
C PRO A 105 -13.87 4.99 -11.74
N GLU A 106 -14.87 5.35 -12.52
CA GLU A 106 -15.29 4.64 -13.72
C GLU A 106 -14.28 4.70 -14.88
N LYS A 107 -13.29 5.62 -14.79
CA LYS A 107 -12.19 5.76 -15.76
C LYS A 107 -10.98 4.92 -15.41
N ILE A 108 -10.93 4.31 -14.22
CA ILE A 108 -9.82 3.45 -13.84
C ILE A 108 -9.90 2.13 -14.59
N GLU A 109 -8.87 1.86 -15.39
CA GLU A 109 -8.74 0.67 -16.22
C GLU A 109 -7.61 -0.27 -15.76
N TYR A 110 -6.63 0.27 -15.02
CA TYR A 110 -5.48 -0.50 -14.56
C TYR A 110 -5.19 -0.25 -13.07
N ILE A 111 -5.05 -1.34 -12.33
CA ILE A 111 -4.45 -1.36 -11.00
C ILE A 111 -3.08 -2.01 -11.17
N ILE A 112 -2.02 -1.24 -11.04
CA ILE A 112 -0.65 -1.70 -11.29
C ILE A 112 0.05 -1.91 -9.94
N ALA A 113 0.38 -3.15 -9.65
CA ALA A 113 1.31 -3.47 -8.59
C ALA A 113 2.73 -3.19 -9.08
N ASN A 114 3.39 -2.25 -8.44
CA ASN A 114 4.79 -1.97 -8.68
C ASN A 114 5.65 -3.06 -8.03
N CYS A 115 5.98 -4.05 -8.82
CA CYS A 115 6.82 -5.19 -8.47
C CYS A 115 8.22 -5.09 -9.12
N ALA A 116 8.58 -3.92 -9.64
CA ALA A 116 9.84 -3.72 -10.35
C ALA A 116 11.05 -3.88 -9.42
N GLU A 117 11.02 -3.20 -8.24
CA GLU A 117 12.14 -3.17 -7.29
C GLU A 117 13.47 -2.87 -7.99
N CYS A 118 13.50 -1.71 -8.69
CA CYS A 118 14.62 -1.31 -9.54
C CYS A 118 15.80 -0.69 -8.77
N GLU A 119 15.66 -0.40 -7.48
CA GLU A 119 16.74 0.13 -6.66
C GLU A 119 17.78 -0.96 -6.38
N PRO A 120 19.08 -0.70 -6.62
CA PRO A 120 20.13 -1.65 -6.35
C PRO A 120 20.15 -2.12 -4.88
N TYR A 121 20.45 -3.40 -4.67
CA TYR A 121 20.55 -4.06 -3.36
C TYR A 121 19.24 -4.21 -2.57
N LEU A 122 18.11 -3.68 -3.03
CA LEU A 122 16.81 -3.96 -2.42
C LEU A 122 16.26 -5.30 -2.89
N THR A 123 15.72 -6.09 -1.96
CA THR A 123 15.16 -7.43 -2.20
C THR A 123 13.92 -7.70 -1.35
N ALA A 124 13.35 -6.69 -0.71
CA ALA A 124 12.18 -6.84 0.16
C ALA A 124 10.94 -7.25 -0.64
N ASP A 125 10.65 -6.54 -1.73
CA ASP A 125 9.50 -6.82 -2.60
C ASP A 125 9.66 -8.17 -3.31
N TYR A 126 10.89 -8.51 -3.77
CA TYR A 126 11.23 -9.80 -4.31
C TYR A 126 10.89 -10.94 -3.34
N ARG A 127 11.32 -10.83 -2.09
CA ARG A 127 11.03 -11.81 -1.05
C ARG A 127 9.54 -11.92 -0.76
N ARG A 128 8.82 -10.78 -0.70
CA ARG A 128 7.37 -10.77 -0.51
C ARG A 128 6.62 -11.52 -1.62
N MET A 129 6.98 -11.27 -2.87
CA MET A 129 6.40 -11.98 -4.01
C MET A 129 6.61 -13.50 -3.95
N LEU A 130 7.76 -13.96 -3.44
CA LEU A 130 8.06 -15.38 -3.30
C LEU A 130 7.45 -16.02 -2.04
N GLU A 131 7.45 -15.31 -0.93
CA GLU A 131 7.04 -15.87 0.36
C GLU A 131 5.52 -15.76 0.58
N LYS A 132 4.88 -14.73 0.05
CA LYS A 132 3.46 -14.40 0.29
C LYS A 132 2.71 -14.00 -0.98
N PRO A 133 2.84 -14.75 -2.08
CA PRO A 133 2.19 -14.39 -3.35
C PRO A 133 0.67 -14.42 -3.25
N GLU A 134 0.10 -15.29 -2.41
CA GLU A 134 -1.34 -15.40 -2.19
C GLU A 134 -1.91 -14.15 -1.51
N GLU A 135 -1.16 -13.56 -0.58
CA GLU A 135 -1.54 -12.30 0.08
C GLU A 135 -1.54 -11.15 -0.95
N LEU A 136 -0.52 -11.08 -1.81
CA LEU A 136 -0.44 -10.09 -2.89
C LEU A 136 -1.60 -10.21 -3.88
N ILE A 137 -1.93 -11.43 -4.30
CA ILE A 137 -3.08 -11.69 -5.18
C ILE A 137 -4.39 -11.36 -4.47
N GLY A 138 -4.51 -11.71 -3.20
CA GLY A 138 -5.67 -11.38 -2.36
C GLY A 138 -5.91 -9.89 -2.26
N GLY A 139 -4.87 -9.10 -1.97
CA GLY A 139 -4.94 -7.64 -1.93
C GLY A 139 -5.32 -7.03 -3.29
N MET A 140 -4.75 -7.53 -4.38
CA MET A 140 -5.14 -7.11 -5.74
C MET A 140 -6.62 -7.39 -6.00
N LYS A 141 -7.14 -8.55 -5.63
CA LYS A 141 -8.57 -8.89 -5.77
C LYS A 141 -9.46 -7.95 -4.97
N ILE A 142 -9.06 -7.58 -3.77
CA ILE A 142 -9.79 -6.60 -2.93
C ILE A 142 -9.87 -5.25 -3.63
N ILE A 143 -8.75 -4.75 -4.16
CA ILE A 143 -8.73 -3.47 -4.88
C ILE A 143 -9.61 -3.53 -6.14
N LEU A 144 -9.57 -4.65 -6.88
CA LEU A 144 -10.37 -4.85 -8.08
C LEU A 144 -11.90 -4.89 -7.82
N GLN A 145 -12.35 -5.12 -6.57
CA GLN A 145 -13.77 -4.98 -6.23
C GLN A 145 -14.23 -3.51 -6.21
N ILE A 146 -13.30 -2.57 -6.01
CA ILE A 146 -13.62 -1.14 -6.04
C ILE A 146 -13.83 -0.66 -7.49
N PHE A 147 -13.13 -1.26 -8.46
CA PHE A 147 -13.07 -0.80 -9.85
C PHE A 147 -13.54 -1.88 -10.82
N ASP A 148 -14.80 -1.81 -11.24
CA ASP A 148 -15.46 -2.89 -12.01
C ASP A 148 -14.80 -3.19 -13.36
N LYS A 149 -14.21 -2.17 -14.00
CA LYS A 149 -13.61 -2.28 -15.34
C LYS A 149 -12.09 -2.52 -15.31
N ALA A 150 -11.46 -2.34 -14.15
CA ALA A 150 -10.02 -2.39 -14.06
C ALA A 150 -9.47 -3.81 -14.17
N LYS A 151 -8.27 -3.90 -14.73
CA LYS A 151 -7.40 -5.08 -14.67
C LYS A 151 -6.30 -4.85 -13.66
N GLY A 152 -5.95 -5.89 -12.91
CA GLY A 152 -4.77 -5.93 -12.05
C GLY A 152 -3.54 -6.37 -12.86
N VAL A 153 -2.44 -5.65 -12.72
CA VAL A 153 -1.19 -5.97 -13.43
C VAL A 153 -0.03 -5.99 -12.44
N PHE A 154 0.66 -7.11 -12.34
CA PHE A 154 1.92 -7.21 -11.63
C PHE A 154 3.08 -6.87 -12.58
N GLY A 155 3.65 -5.67 -12.47
CA GLY A 155 4.77 -5.22 -13.29
C GLY A 155 6.10 -5.63 -12.66
N ILE A 156 6.74 -6.68 -13.17
CA ILE A 156 7.92 -7.34 -12.58
C ILE A 156 9.09 -7.25 -13.54
N GLU A 157 10.27 -6.80 -13.08
CA GLU A 157 11.48 -6.83 -13.90
C GLU A 157 11.94 -8.26 -14.22
N ASN A 158 12.42 -8.48 -15.45
CA ASN A 158 12.81 -9.78 -15.98
C ASN A 158 14.07 -10.40 -15.33
N ASN A 159 14.71 -9.69 -14.41
CA ASN A 159 15.75 -10.23 -13.53
C ASN A 159 15.18 -11.06 -12.34
N LYS A 160 13.84 -11.22 -12.26
CA LYS A 160 13.12 -11.99 -11.25
C LYS A 160 12.25 -13.09 -11.91
N PRO A 161 12.86 -14.01 -12.69
CA PRO A 161 12.10 -14.99 -13.48
C PRO A 161 11.27 -15.93 -12.61
N ASP A 162 11.74 -16.30 -11.45
CA ASP A 162 11.05 -17.15 -10.47
C ASP A 162 9.77 -16.51 -9.92
N CYS A 163 9.78 -15.18 -9.65
CA CYS A 163 8.58 -14.44 -9.28
C CYS A 163 7.58 -14.39 -10.45
N ILE A 164 8.06 -14.14 -11.66
CA ILE A 164 7.22 -14.08 -12.87
C ILE A 164 6.52 -15.42 -13.07
N GLU A 165 7.27 -16.53 -13.10
CA GLU A 165 6.74 -17.88 -13.29
C GLU A 165 5.72 -18.23 -12.19
N LYS A 166 6.07 -17.97 -10.92
CA LYS A 166 5.21 -18.28 -9.78
C LYS A 166 3.89 -17.51 -9.84
N LEU A 167 3.93 -16.20 -10.06
CA LEU A 167 2.72 -15.39 -10.11
C LEU A 167 1.89 -15.68 -11.36
N GLN A 168 2.50 -15.94 -12.53
CA GLN A 168 1.78 -16.36 -13.73
C GLN A 168 1.00 -17.67 -13.50
N GLU A 169 1.59 -18.66 -12.84
CA GLU A 169 0.90 -19.91 -12.52
C GLU A 169 -0.28 -19.68 -11.56
N LEU A 170 -0.08 -18.83 -10.52
CA LEU A 170 -1.11 -18.58 -9.53
C LEU A 170 -2.30 -17.74 -10.05
N VAL A 171 -2.07 -16.90 -11.05
CA VAL A 171 -3.15 -16.05 -11.62
C VAL A 171 -3.70 -16.57 -12.95
N LYS A 172 -3.29 -17.73 -13.43
CA LYS A 172 -3.68 -18.27 -14.75
C LYS A 172 -5.20 -18.35 -14.96
N ASP A 173 -5.95 -18.59 -13.89
CA ASP A 173 -7.41 -18.71 -13.90
C ASP A 173 -8.12 -17.42 -13.46
N GLU A 174 -7.38 -16.32 -13.29
CA GLU A 174 -7.90 -15.01 -12.84
C GLU A 174 -8.05 -14.06 -14.05
N PRO A 175 -9.26 -13.93 -14.61
CA PRO A 175 -9.44 -13.23 -15.90
C PRO A 175 -9.13 -11.74 -15.87
N ARG A 176 -9.05 -11.15 -14.66
CA ARG A 176 -8.78 -9.73 -14.46
C ARG A 176 -7.38 -9.43 -13.94
N ILE A 177 -6.51 -10.44 -13.79
CA ILE A 177 -5.15 -10.25 -13.24
C ILE A 177 -4.15 -10.83 -14.23
N GLU A 178 -3.10 -10.06 -14.52
CA GLU A 178 -2.02 -10.49 -15.41
C GLU A 178 -0.65 -10.12 -14.84
N VAL A 179 0.38 -10.84 -15.26
CA VAL A 179 1.78 -10.55 -14.96
C VAL A 179 2.42 -9.95 -16.21
N CYS A 180 3.00 -8.77 -16.07
CA CYS A 180 3.71 -8.06 -17.13
C CYS A 180 5.22 -8.07 -16.86
N PRO A 181 6.01 -8.91 -17.55
CA PRO A 181 7.45 -8.85 -17.48
C PRO A 181 7.97 -7.54 -18.06
N LEU A 182 8.84 -6.86 -17.31
CA LEU A 182 9.43 -5.58 -17.67
C LEU A 182 10.93 -5.71 -17.91
N GLU A 183 11.48 -4.85 -18.76
CA GLU A 183 12.92 -4.75 -18.94
C GLU A 183 13.57 -4.26 -17.64
N THR A 184 14.63 -4.95 -17.20
CA THR A 184 15.44 -4.51 -16.05
C THR A 184 16.19 -3.24 -16.39
N LYS A 185 15.83 -2.14 -15.76
CA LYS A 185 16.50 -0.85 -15.89
C LYS A 185 16.13 0.12 -14.77
N TYR A 186 16.98 1.10 -14.52
CA TYR A 186 16.66 2.18 -13.56
C TYR A 186 16.18 3.44 -14.32
N PRO A 187 15.07 4.09 -13.90
CA PRO A 187 14.16 3.76 -12.78
C PRO A 187 12.85 3.10 -13.27
N GLN A 188 12.85 1.80 -13.54
CA GLN A 188 11.67 1.07 -14.06
C GLN A 188 10.47 1.14 -13.10
N GLY A 189 10.72 1.15 -11.79
CA GLY A 189 9.70 1.30 -10.75
C GLY A 189 9.21 2.73 -10.53
N GLY A 190 9.76 3.72 -11.22
CA GLY A 190 9.23 5.08 -11.19
C GLY A 190 7.79 5.09 -11.72
N GLU A 191 6.83 5.62 -10.95
CA GLU A 191 5.38 5.51 -11.21
C GLU A 191 4.99 5.81 -12.67
N ARG A 192 5.51 6.91 -13.24
CA ARG A 192 5.22 7.30 -14.62
C ARG A 192 5.88 6.39 -15.65
N GLN A 193 7.11 5.95 -15.36
CA GLN A 193 7.83 5.01 -16.20
C GLN A 193 7.12 3.66 -16.24
N LEU A 194 6.66 3.20 -15.09
CA LEU A 194 5.93 1.95 -14.94
C LEU A 194 4.59 1.99 -15.68
N ILE A 195 3.81 3.07 -15.53
CA ILE A 195 2.57 3.24 -16.28
C ILE A 195 2.82 3.17 -17.78
N TYR A 196 3.85 3.86 -18.29
CA TYR A 196 4.18 3.80 -19.70
C TYR A 196 4.59 2.39 -20.15
N ALA A 197 5.43 1.71 -19.37
CA ALA A 197 5.89 0.37 -19.69
C ALA A 197 4.76 -0.67 -19.74
N VAL A 198 3.78 -0.56 -18.83
CA VAL A 198 2.65 -1.48 -18.73
C VAL A 198 1.55 -1.15 -19.73
N THR A 199 1.22 0.14 -19.92
CA THR A 199 0.01 0.55 -20.65
C THR A 199 0.26 1.29 -21.96
N GLY A 200 1.50 1.74 -22.21
CA GLY A 200 1.83 2.66 -23.32
C GLY A 200 1.36 4.10 -23.10
N ARG A 201 0.71 4.41 -21.98
CA ARG A 201 0.17 5.74 -21.69
C ARG A 201 1.21 6.65 -21.09
N SER A 202 1.33 7.86 -21.59
CA SER A 202 2.23 8.88 -21.06
C SER A 202 1.47 9.86 -20.18
N ILE A 203 2.04 10.17 -19.01
CA ILE A 203 1.55 11.20 -18.10
C ILE A 203 2.60 12.30 -17.92
N ASN A 204 2.18 13.55 -18.04
CA ASN A 204 3.05 14.71 -17.85
C ASN A 204 3.13 15.13 -16.37
N SER A 205 3.90 16.16 -16.06
CA SER A 205 4.13 16.62 -14.68
C SER A 205 2.90 17.16 -13.96
N LYS A 206 1.82 17.49 -14.68
CA LYS A 206 0.58 18.03 -14.11
C LYS A 206 -0.50 16.97 -13.94
N MET A 207 -0.31 15.79 -14.50
CA MET A 207 -1.26 14.67 -14.44
C MET A 207 -0.92 13.74 -13.27
N LEU A 208 -1.95 13.17 -12.67
CA LEU A 208 -1.87 12.05 -11.74
C LEU A 208 -2.06 10.72 -12.50
N PRO A 209 -1.64 9.57 -11.94
CA PRO A 209 -1.92 8.25 -12.51
C PRO A 209 -3.40 8.02 -12.86
N ALA A 210 -4.31 8.48 -12.02
CA ALA A 210 -5.76 8.39 -12.25
C ALA A 210 -6.22 9.11 -13.52
N ASP A 211 -5.55 10.20 -13.92
CA ASP A 211 -5.88 10.90 -15.19
C ASP A 211 -5.54 10.05 -16.43
N ALA A 212 -4.65 9.07 -16.26
CA ALA A 212 -4.35 8.06 -17.28
C ALA A 212 -5.12 6.74 -17.08
N GLY A 213 -6.10 6.73 -16.19
CA GLY A 213 -6.88 5.54 -15.87
C GLY A 213 -6.12 4.48 -15.07
N CYS A 214 -5.10 4.88 -14.31
CA CYS A 214 -4.23 3.97 -13.57
C CYS A 214 -4.21 4.30 -12.08
N ILE A 215 -4.11 3.25 -11.26
CA ILE A 215 -3.67 3.34 -9.86
C ILE A 215 -2.41 2.49 -9.73
N VAL A 216 -1.41 3.01 -9.04
CA VAL A 216 -0.13 2.32 -8.84
C VAL A 216 0.15 2.22 -7.35
N ASP A 217 0.35 1.02 -6.87
CA ASP A 217 0.75 0.75 -5.50
C ASP A 217 1.93 -0.24 -5.46
N ASN A 218 2.80 -0.10 -4.46
CA ASN A 218 3.91 -1.01 -4.23
C ASN A 218 3.40 -2.37 -3.70
N VAL A 219 4.18 -3.43 -3.89
CA VAL A 219 3.90 -4.80 -3.43
C VAL A 219 3.44 -4.83 -1.97
N GLU A 220 4.21 -4.23 -1.06
CA GLU A 220 3.94 -4.24 0.38
C GLU A 220 2.68 -3.43 0.75
N THR A 221 2.31 -2.44 -0.07
CA THR A 221 1.08 -1.66 0.12
C THR A 221 -0.16 -2.49 -0.22
N ILE A 222 -0.04 -3.41 -1.18
CA ILE A 222 -1.16 -4.25 -1.65
C ILE A 222 -1.39 -5.44 -0.71
N ILE A 223 -0.31 -6.02 -0.13
CA ILE A 223 -0.36 -7.07 0.89
C ILE A 223 -0.97 -6.55 2.20
#